data_09ac93341815697993fce3ba20fb89da
#
_entry.id   09ac93341815697993fce3ba20fb89da
#
_cell.length_a   1.000
_cell.length_b   1.000
_cell.length_c   1.000
_cell.angle_alpha   90.00
_cell.angle_beta   90.00
_cell.angle_gamma   90.00
#
_symmetry.space_group_name_H-M   'P 1'
#
loop_
_entity.id
_entity.type
_entity.pdbx_description
1 polymer ?
#
loop_
_entity_poly.entity_id
_entity_poly.type
_entity_poly.pdbx_seq_one_letter_code
_entity_poly.pdbx_strand_id
1 'polypeptide(L)'
;MSMLEGIIDSRNNPLAVVEDFAANNNWSFERSGEDEVTIVSKGNWTDYQLSFTWMHEIEALHLACAFDMKVPSPRRGEVQRLIAAINEQLWIGHFDIWTHTGMIMYRQALVLPGGLTASTAQCESMLVGALHACERYYPAFQFVVWAGKSATEAMSAAMFDTDGEA
;
A
#
# COMPACT_ATOMS: atom_id res chain seq x y z
N MET A 1 27.06 22.19 -0.08
CA MET A 1 26.31 21.48 -1.13
C MET A 1 26.18 22.35 -2.35
N SER A 2 26.62 21.87 -3.50
CA SER A 2 26.55 22.64 -4.74
C SER A 2 25.13 22.61 -5.32
N MET A 3 24.78 23.62 -6.11
CA MET A 3 23.50 23.63 -6.87
C MET A 3 23.34 22.40 -7.77
N LEU A 4 24.45 21.80 -8.21
CA LEU A 4 24.46 20.59 -9.02
C LEU A 4 23.99 19.37 -8.25
N GLU A 5 24.35 19.23 -6.97
CA GLU A 5 23.89 18.12 -6.13
C GLU A 5 22.39 18.22 -5.87
N GLY A 6 21.86 19.40 -5.60
CA GLY A 6 20.42 19.60 -5.47
C GLY A 6 19.63 19.32 -6.74
N ILE A 7 20.19 19.62 -7.90
CA ILE A 7 19.58 19.32 -9.20
C ILE A 7 19.63 17.81 -9.51
N ILE A 8 20.73 17.14 -9.14
CA ILE A 8 20.89 15.68 -9.31
C ILE A 8 19.88 14.96 -8.42
N ASP A 9 19.74 15.36 -7.16
CA ASP A 9 18.76 14.78 -6.24
C ASP A 9 17.32 14.94 -6.74
N SER A 10 16.97 16.13 -7.27
CA SER A 10 15.63 16.36 -7.80
C SER A 10 15.33 15.54 -9.06
N ARG A 11 16.36 15.24 -9.88
CA ARG A 11 16.20 14.43 -11.10
C ARG A 11 15.99 12.94 -10.79
N ASN A 12 16.49 12.47 -9.65
CA ASN A 12 16.40 11.07 -9.26
C ASN A 12 15.22 10.79 -8.34
N ASN A 13 14.46 11.83 -7.96
CA ASN A 13 13.30 11.66 -7.11
C ASN A 13 12.13 11.06 -7.90
N PRO A 14 11.71 9.82 -7.61
CA PRO A 14 10.66 9.13 -8.35
C PRO A 14 9.26 9.71 -8.11
N LEU A 15 9.10 10.61 -7.16
CA LEU A 15 7.79 11.21 -6.86
C LEU A 15 7.24 12.03 -8.02
N ALA A 16 8.11 12.63 -8.83
CA ALA A 16 7.68 13.32 -10.05
C ALA A 16 6.99 12.36 -11.02
N VAL A 17 7.50 11.14 -11.14
CA VAL A 17 6.88 10.08 -11.97
C VAL A 17 5.52 9.69 -11.42
N VAL A 18 5.40 9.56 -10.11
CA VAL A 18 4.13 9.25 -9.42
C VAL A 18 3.09 10.36 -9.66
N GLU A 19 3.50 11.62 -9.51
CA GLU A 19 2.62 12.78 -9.75
C GLU A 19 2.13 12.83 -11.20
N ASP A 20 3.02 12.64 -12.17
CA ASP A 20 2.68 12.61 -13.59
C ASP A 20 1.70 11.47 -13.91
N PHE A 21 1.96 10.30 -13.35
CA PHE A 21 1.08 9.14 -13.51
C PHE A 21 -0.32 9.41 -12.92
N ALA A 22 -0.39 9.98 -11.74
CA ALA A 22 -1.66 10.32 -11.09
C ALA A 22 -2.43 11.37 -11.91
N ALA A 23 -1.75 12.41 -12.39
CA ALA A 23 -2.36 13.46 -13.21
C ALA A 23 -2.90 12.90 -14.53
N ASN A 24 -2.14 12.04 -15.20
CA ASN A 24 -2.53 11.43 -16.47
C ASN A 24 -3.73 10.46 -16.35
N ASN A 25 -3.95 9.92 -15.17
CA ASN A 25 -5.07 9.02 -14.89
C ASN A 25 -6.23 9.71 -14.15
N ASN A 26 -6.18 11.02 -14.04
CA ASN A 26 -7.19 11.86 -13.36
C ASN A 26 -7.39 11.48 -11.89
N TRP A 27 -6.34 11.02 -11.22
CA TRP A 27 -6.39 10.74 -9.80
C TRP A 27 -6.00 11.98 -9.00
N SER A 28 -6.78 12.27 -7.98
CA SER A 28 -6.45 13.34 -7.04
C SER A 28 -5.21 12.97 -6.24
N PHE A 29 -4.24 13.85 -6.22
CA PHE A 29 -3.03 13.65 -5.42
C PHE A 29 -2.66 14.93 -4.71
N GLU A 30 -1.97 14.79 -3.60
CA GLU A 30 -1.47 15.90 -2.80
C GLU A 30 -0.03 15.61 -2.39
N ARG A 31 0.82 16.63 -2.55
CA ARG A 31 2.18 16.54 -2.06
C ARG A 31 2.22 16.93 -0.59
N SER A 32 2.51 15.96 0.27
CA SER A 32 2.51 16.12 1.73
C SER A 32 3.88 16.54 2.28
N GLY A 33 4.76 17.02 1.42
CA GLY A 33 6.14 17.38 1.74
C GLY A 33 7.04 17.18 0.54
N GLU A 34 8.35 17.31 0.72
CA GLU A 34 9.33 17.13 -0.35
C GLU A 34 9.40 15.69 -0.83
N ASP A 35 9.16 14.75 0.06
CA ASP A 35 9.42 13.33 -0.15
C ASP A 35 8.18 12.44 -0.05
N GLU A 36 6.98 13.03 -0.07
CA GLU A 36 5.75 12.25 0.03
C GLU A 36 4.64 12.79 -0.87
N VAL A 37 4.00 11.87 -1.58
CA VAL A 37 2.80 12.13 -2.38
C VAL A 37 1.70 11.17 -1.93
N THR A 38 0.52 11.71 -1.63
CA THR A 38 -0.65 10.94 -1.24
C THR A 38 -1.69 10.95 -2.36
N ILE A 39 -2.19 9.78 -2.71
CA ILE A 39 -3.26 9.58 -3.68
C ILE A 39 -4.45 8.95 -2.97
N VAL A 40 -5.66 9.44 -3.25
CA VAL A 40 -6.89 8.82 -2.76
C VAL A 40 -7.57 8.12 -3.92
N SER A 41 -7.87 6.85 -3.76
CA SER A 41 -8.55 6.04 -4.76
C SER A 41 -9.81 5.42 -4.17
N LYS A 42 -10.92 5.55 -4.88
CA LYS A 42 -12.18 4.89 -4.51
C LYS A 42 -12.12 3.41 -4.85
N GLY A 43 -12.41 2.56 -3.87
CA GLY A 43 -12.56 1.15 -4.05
C GLY A 43 -14.01 0.70 -3.96
N ASN A 44 -14.24 -0.58 -4.15
CA ASN A 44 -15.59 -1.17 -4.02
C ASN A 44 -16.08 -1.20 -2.57
N TRP A 45 -15.16 -1.30 -1.62
CA TRP A 45 -15.48 -1.45 -0.20
C TRP A 45 -15.27 -0.18 0.60
N THR A 46 -14.24 0.58 0.25
CA THR A 46 -13.84 1.80 0.95
C THR A 46 -12.95 2.65 0.05
N ASP A 47 -12.65 3.85 0.49
CA ASP A 47 -11.63 4.67 -0.14
C ASP A 47 -10.25 4.28 0.43
N TYR A 48 -9.26 4.20 -0.45
CA TYR A 48 -7.91 3.85 -0.08
C TYR A 48 -7.01 5.08 -0.15
N GLN A 49 -6.17 5.24 0.84
CA GLN A 49 -5.15 6.28 0.88
C GLN A 49 -3.79 5.66 0.59
N LEU A 50 -3.19 6.07 -0.52
CA LEU A 50 -1.90 5.56 -0.97
C LEU A 50 -0.86 6.65 -0.79
N SER A 51 0.16 6.36 0.02
CA SER A 51 1.25 7.28 0.29
C SER A 51 2.54 6.75 -0.30
N PHE A 52 3.08 7.46 -1.28
CA PHE A 52 4.40 7.20 -1.84
C PHE A 52 5.42 8.08 -1.14
N THR A 53 6.45 7.47 -0.58
CA THR A 53 7.51 8.17 0.13
C THR A 53 8.86 7.82 -0.48
N TRP A 54 9.63 8.84 -0.86
CA TRP A 54 11.02 8.64 -1.27
C TRP A 54 11.91 8.62 -0.03
N MET A 55 12.58 7.50 0.18
CA MET A 55 13.46 7.28 1.32
C MET A 55 14.91 7.40 0.87
N HIS A 56 15.49 8.59 1.03
CA HIS A 56 16.84 8.92 0.57
C HIS A 56 17.92 8.00 1.14
N GLU A 57 17.82 7.65 2.41
CA GLU A 57 18.84 6.86 3.12
C GLU A 57 19.00 5.45 2.56
N ILE A 58 17.92 4.87 2.07
CA ILE A 58 17.93 3.51 1.52
C ILE A 58 17.67 3.49 0.01
N GLU A 59 17.57 4.64 -0.61
CA GLU A 59 17.32 4.81 -2.05
C GLU A 59 16.12 3.96 -2.52
N ALA A 60 15.01 4.06 -1.80
CA ALA A 60 13.81 3.29 -2.10
C ALA A 60 12.57 4.17 -2.15
N LEU A 61 11.69 3.86 -3.09
CA LEU A 61 10.33 4.41 -3.14
C LEU A 61 9.41 3.47 -2.36
N HIS A 62 8.89 3.93 -1.25
CA HIS A 62 7.99 3.16 -0.39
C HIS A 62 6.55 3.53 -0.68
N LEU A 63 5.69 2.53 -0.79
CA LEU A 63 4.24 2.70 -0.90
C LEU A 63 3.56 2.09 0.31
N ALA A 64 2.72 2.86 0.98
CA ALA A 64 1.81 2.39 2.01
C ALA A 64 0.37 2.66 1.55
N CYS A 65 -0.46 1.63 1.56
CA CYS A 65 -1.88 1.75 1.26
C CYS A 65 -2.66 1.45 2.55
N ALA A 66 -3.26 2.49 3.12
CA ALA A 66 -4.06 2.37 4.32
C ALA A 66 -5.55 2.42 3.98
N PHE A 67 -6.36 1.71 4.74
CA PHE A 67 -7.80 1.80 4.64
C PHE A 67 -8.41 2.08 6.02
N ASP A 68 -9.58 2.70 5.99
CA ASP A 68 -10.25 3.17 7.20
C ASP A 68 -10.84 2.02 8.00
N MET A 69 -9.95 1.30 8.68
CA MET A 69 -10.32 0.22 9.59
C MET A 69 -9.34 0.19 10.76
N LYS A 70 -9.83 0.59 11.91
CA LYS A 70 -9.05 0.55 13.14
C LYS A 70 -9.38 -0.71 13.92
N VAL A 71 -8.35 -1.51 14.18
CA VAL A 71 -8.52 -2.78 14.88
C VAL A 71 -8.54 -2.54 16.40
N PRO A 72 -9.64 -2.86 17.09
CA PRO A 72 -9.66 -2.78 18.55
C PRO A 72 -8.73 -3.81 19.18
N SER A 73 -8.18 -3.47 20.33
CA SER A 73 -7.18 -4.30 21.04
C SER A 73 -7.58 -5.78 21.18
N PRO A 74 -8.84 -6.12 21.52
CA PRO A 74 -9.24 -7.53 21.66
C PRO A 74 -9.19 -8.34 20.34
N ARG A 75 -9.20 -7.67 19.20
CA ARG A 75 -9.20 -8.32 17.86
C ARG A 75 -7.82 -8.35 17.21
N ARG A 76 -6.82 -7.69 17.78
CA ARG A 76 -5.48 -7.60 17.18
C ARG A 76 -4.81 -8.96 17.00
N GLY A 77 -4.96 -9.86 17.94
CA GLY A 77 -4.41 -11.22 17.84
C GLY A 77 -4.93 -11.97 16.62
N GLU A 78 -6.24 -11.93 16.38
CA GLU A 78 -6.84 -12.59 15.20
C GLU A 78 -6.45 -11.88 13.90
N VAL A 79 -6.38 -10.54 13.90
CA VAL A 79 -5.92 -9.79 12.74
C VAL A 79 -4.47 -10.14 12.40
N GLN A 80 -3.60 -10.27 13.39
CA GLN A 80 -2.21 -10.67 13.16
C GLN A 80 -2.11 -12.07 12.55
N ARG A 81 -2.93 -13.01 12.98
CA ARG A 81 -3.01 -14.35 12.39
C ARG A 81 -3.52 -14.29 10.95
N LEU A 82 -4.53 -13.45 10.69
CA LEU A 82 -5.04 -13.22 9.34
C LEU A 82 -3.96 -12.64 8.43
N ILE A 83 -3.25 -11.62 8.90
CA ILE A 83 -2.14 -10.99 8.16
C ILE A 83 -1.07 -12.03 7.82
N ALA A 84 -0.67 -12.87 8.78
CA ALA A 84 0.31 -13.92 8.53
C ALA A 84 -0.15 -14.87 7.42
N ALA A 85 -1.40 -15.28 7.44
CA ALA A 85 -1.97 -16.16 6.44
C ALA A 85 -2.06 -15.50 5.05
N ILE A 86 -2.46 -14.22 4.99
CA ILE A 86 -2.52 -13.45 3.74
C ILE A 86 -1.11 -13.27 3.16
N ASN A 87 -0.15 -12.86 3.98
CA ASN A 87 1.22 -12.59 3.53
C ASN A 87 1.89 -13.82 2.95
N GLU A 88 1.54 -15.01 3.43
CA GLU A 88 2.01 -16.28 2.86
C GLU A 88 1.61 -16.44 1.39
N GLN A 89 0.49 -15.83 0.97
CA GLN A 89 -0.01 -15.86 -0.39
C GLN A 89 0.54 -14.75 -1.28
N LEU A 90 1.16 -13.72 -0.71
CA LEU A 90 1.65 -12.56 -1.44
C LEU A 90 3.11 -12.73 -1.83
N TRP A 91 3.40 -12.57 -3.13
CA TRP A 91 4.77 -12.58 -3.65
C TRP A 91 5.42 -11.20 -3.57
N ILE A 92 4.62 -10.14 -3.65
CA ILE A 92 5.09 -8.76 -3.65
C ILE A 92 4.29 -8.00 -2.61
N GLY A 93 4.99 -7.25 -1.76
CA GLY A 93 4.36 -6.48 -0.70
C GLY A 93 3.84 -7.35 0.43
N HIS A 94 3.29 -6.71 1.43
CA HIS A 94 2.76 -7.38 2.61
C HIS A 94 1.77 -6.48 3.34
N PHE A 95 0.87 -7.10 4.12
CA PHE A 95 0.04 -6.37 5.06
C PHE A 95 0.74 -6.26 6.41
N ASP A 96 0.41 -5.17 7.12
CA ASP A 96 0.92 -4.92 8.45
C ASP A 96 -0.15 -4.18 9.26
N ILE A 97 0.02 -4.15 10.56
CA ILE A 97 -0.83 -3.38 11.46
C ILE A 97 0.04 -2.44 12.29
N TRP A 98 -0.30 -1.16 12.30
CA TRP A 98 0.38 -0.19 13.16
C TRP A 98 -0.10 -0.33 14.60
N THR A 99 0.79 -0.77 15.47
CA THR A 99 0.47 -1.04 16.88
C THR A 99 -0.05 0.18 17.63
N HIS A 100 0.44 1.37 17.29
CA HIS A 100 0.02 2.61 17.97
C HIS A 100 -1.40 3.02 17.60
N THR A 101 -1.81 2.84 16.36
CA THR A 101 -3.11 3.30 15.86
C THR A 101 -4.09 2.18 15.62
N GLY A 102 -3.62 0.95 15.45
CA GLY A 102 -4.43 -0.19 15.04
C GLY A 102 -4.84 -0.16 13.56
N MET A 103 -4.22 0.70 12.76
CA MET A 103 -4.50 0.81 11.32
C MET A 103 -3.87 -0.35 10.56
N ILE A 104 -4.64 -0.95 9.67
CA ILE A 104 -4.16 -1.97 8.74
C ILE A 104 -3.65 -1.27 7.48
N MET A 105 -2.52 -1.73 6.97
CA MET A 105 -1.94 -1.19 5.75
C MET A 105 -1.27 -2.28 4.91
N TYR A 106 -1.26 -2.06 3.61
CA TYR A 106 -0.44 -2.80 2.67
C TYR A 106 0.82 -1.99 2.39
N ARG A 107 1.98 -2.63 2.34
CA ARG A 107 3.26 -1.97 2.13
C ARG A 107 4.06 -2.67 1.04
N GLN A 108 4.76 -1.86 0.26
CA GLN A 108 5.64 -2.32 -0.82
C GLN A 108 6.75 -1.30 -1.03
N ALA A 109 7.91 -1.72 -1.47
CA ALA A 109 9.00 -0.81 -1.80
C ALA A 109 9.67 -1.19 -3.11
N LEU A 110 10.16 -0.17 -3.82
CA LEU A 110 10.96 -0.31 -5.04
C LEU A 110 12.33 0.28 -4.76
N VAL A 111 13.36 -0.55 -4.79
CA VAL A 111 14.74 -0.13 -4.53
C VAL A 111 15.33 0.42 -5.82
N LEU A 112 15.88 1.64 -5.76
CA LEU A 112 16.44 2.36 -6.90
C LEU A 112 17.87 2.84 -6.59
N PRO A 113 18.82 1.90 -6.40
CA PRO A 113 20.16 2.26 -6.00
C PRO A 113 20.95 2.89 -7.14
N GLY A 114 21.97 3.67 -6.78
CA GLY A 114 22.93 4.19 -7.74
C GLY A 114 22.36 5.14 -8.79
N GLY A 115 21.35 5.91 -8.43
CA GLY A 115 20.76 6.89 -9.34
C GLY A 115 19.78 6.31 -10.36
N LEU A 116 19.34 5.07 -10.18
CA LEU A 116 18.28 4.49 -11.02
C LEU A 116 17.00 5.30 -10.91
N THR A 117 16.32 5.47 -12.03
CA THR A 117 15.02 6.17 -12.09
C THR A 117 13.88 5.17 -12.19
N ALA A 118 12.77 5.46 -11.50
CA ALA A 118 11.57 4.66 -11.63
C ALA A 118 10.91 4.94 -13.00
N SER A 119 10.43 3.89 -13.66
CA SER A 119 9.59 4.05 -14.85
C SER A 119 8.14 4.27 -14.45
N THR A 120 7.35 4.85 -15.36
CA THR A 120 5.90 4.97 -15.19
C THR A 120 5.27 3.60 -14.95
N ALA A 121 5.70 2.58 -15.71
CA ALA A 121 5.21 1.21 -15.56
C ALA A 121 5.48 0.63 -14.18
N GLN A 122 6.63 0.92 -13.58
CA GLN A 122 6.96 0.47 -12.22
C GLN A 122 6.05 1.13 -11.19
N CYS A 123 5.82 2.43 -11.29
CA CYS A 123 4.94 3.17 -10.36
C CYS A 123 3.48 2.72 -10.51
N GLU A 124 3.02 2.52 -11.74
CA GLU A 124 1.69 1.98 -12.02
C GLU A 124 1.51 0.59 -11.43
N SER A 125 2.49 -0.28 -11.62
CA SER A 125 2.47 -1.65 -11.10
C SER A 125 2.38 -1.68 -9.57
N MET A 126 3.13 -0.81 -8.89
CA MET A 126 3.07 -0.67 -7.44
C MET A 126 1.66 -0.27 -6.98
N LEU A 127 1.09 0.74 -7.61
CA LEU A 127 -0.21 1.29 -7.23
C LEU A 127 -1.34 0.30 -7.52
N VAL A 128 -1.37 -0.27 -8.71
CA VAL A 128 -2.40 -1.26 -9.09
C VAL A 128 -2.30 -2.50 -8.22
N GLY A 129 -1.07 -2.97 -7.94
CA GLY A 129 -0.84 -4.10 -7.05
C GLY A 129 -1.35 -3.87 -5.64
N ALA A 130 -1.11 -2.67 -5.11
CA ALA A 130 -1.60 -2.29 -3.78
C ALA A 130 -3.14 -2.27 -3.72
N LEU A 131 -3.78 -1.64 -4.69
CA LEU A 131 -5.24 -1.58 -4.78
C LEU A 131 -5.85 -2.97 -4.92
N HIS A 132 -5.27 -3.79 -5.78
CA HIS A 132 -5.74 -5.16 -5.99
C HIS A 132 -5.66 -5.99 -4.71
N ALA A 133 -4.53 -5.92 -4.00
CA ALA A 133 -4.36 -6.65 -2.74
C ALA A 133 -5.35 -6.18 -1.67
N CYS A 134 -5.51 -4.87 -1.52
CA CYS A 134 -6.43 -4.29 -0.54
C CYS A 134 -7.89 -4.64 -0.85
N GLU A 135 -8.33 -4.53 -2.10
CA GLU A 135 -9.69 -4.88 -2.51
C GLU A 135 -9.98 -6.37 -2.29
N ARG A 136 -9.02 -7.22 -2.60
CA ARG A 136 -9.18 -8.67 -2.45
C ARG A 136 -9.36 -9.09 -0.99
N TYR A 137 -8.58 -8.51 -0.08
CA TYR A 137 -8.55 -8.97 1.30
C TYR A 137 -9.34 -8.10 2.28
N TYR A 138 -9.87 -6.95 1.84
CA TYR A 138 -10.69 -6.10 2.69
C TYR A 138 -11.87 -6.85 3.34
N PRO A 139 -12.64 -7.67 2.60
CA PRO A 139 -13.72 -8.44 3.22
C PRO A 139 -13.24 -9.41 4.31
N ALA A 140 -12.07 -10.01 4.15
CA ALA A 140 -11.51 -10.89 5.18
C ALA A 140 -11.23 -10.12 6.48
N PHE A 141 -10.68 -8.92 6.38
CA PHE A 141 -10.48 -8.05 7.54
C PHE A 141 -11.81 -7.65 8.19
N GLN A 142 -12.85 -7.37 7.41
CA GLN A 142 -14.19 -7.08 7.94
C GLN A 142 -14.73 -8.25 8.77
N PHE A 143 -14.56 -9.47 8.30
CA PHE A 143 -15.01 -10.66 9.01
C PHE A 143 -14.35 -10.79 10.39
N VAL A 144 -13.07 -10.51 10.48
CA VAL A 144 -12.34 -10.60 11.74
C VAL A 144 -12.64 -9.41 12.65
N VAL A 145 -12.59 -8.20 12.10
CA VAL A 145 -12.69 -6.97 12.91
C VAL A 145 -14.13 -6.69 13.33
N TRP A 146 -15.08 -6.82 12.41
CA TRP A 146 -16.47 -6.42 12.65
C TRP A 146 -17.40 -7.58 12.94
N ALA A 147 -17.20 -8.73 12.29
CA ALA A 147 -18.05 -9.89 12.50
C ALA A 147 -17.55 -10.83 13.58
N GLY A 148 -16.37 -10.57 14.14
CA GLY A 148 -15.80 -11.38 15.24
C GLY A 148 -15.39 -12.79 14.85
N LYS A 149 -15.19 -13.03 13.56
CA LYS A 149 -14.77 -14.36 13.05
C LYS A 149 -13.28 -14.59 13.26
N SER A 150 -12.87 -15.87 13.23
CA SER A 150 -11.45 -16.23 13.32
C SER A 150 -10.72 -15.93 12.00
N ALA A 151 -9.41 -15.86 12.08
CA ALA A 151 -8.56 -15.71 10.90
C ALA A 151 -8.77 -16.86 9.92
N THR A 152 -8.88 -18.09 10.40
CA THR A 152 -9.12 -19.30 9.57
C THR A 152 -10.44 -19.19 8.82
N GLU A 153 -11.52 -18.80 9.48
CA GLU A 153 -12.83 -18.61 8.85
C GLU A 153 -12.80 -17.50 7.79
N ALA A 154 -12.13 -16.40 8.09
CA ALA A 154 -11.99 -15.27 7.16
C ALA A 154 -11.19 -15.64 5.92
N MET A 155 -10.10 -16.39 6.07
CA MET A 155 -9.31 -16.88 4.93
C MET A 155 -10.09 -17.87 4.07
N SER A 156 -10.84 -18.79 4.68
CA SER A 156 -11.69 -19.72 3.93
C SER A 156 -12.71 -18.97 3.08
N ALA A 157 -13.36 -17.95 3.62
CA ALA A 157 -14.33 -17.14 2.89
C ALA A 157 -13.67 -16.40 1.71
N ALA A 158 -12.48 -15.80 1.93
CA ALA A 158 -11.73 -15.10 0.89
C ALA A 158 -11.31 -16.01 -0.26
N MET A 159 -10.88 -17.24 0.06
CA MET A 159 -10.52 -18.24 -0.96
C MET A 159 -11.73 -18.70 -1.77
N PHE A 160 -12.87 -18.87 -1.14
CA PHE A 160 -14.11 -19.26 -1.81
C PHE A 160 -14.59 -18.21 -2.82
N ASP A 161 -14.53 -16.96 -2.46
CA ASP A 161 -14.91 -15.85 -3.34
C ASP A 161 -14.02 -15.80 -4.59
N THR A 162 -12.74 -16.12 -4.44
CA THR A 162 -11.78 -16.13 -5.56
C THR A 162 -12.07 -17.28 -6.53
N ASP A 163 -12.40 -18.44 -6.01
CA ASP A 163 -12.73 -19.62 -6.83
C ASP A 163 -14.06 -19.43 -7.58
N GLY A 164 -14.96 -18.63 -7.03
CA GLY A 164 -16.25 -18.32 -7.65
C GLY A 164 -16.18 -17.32 -8.79
N GLU A 165 -15.08 -16.59 -8.93
CA GLU A 165 -14.85 -15.62 -10.00
C GLU A 165 -14.12 -16.19 -11.22
N ALA A 166 -13.67 -17.41 -11.14
CA ALA A 166 -12.91 -18.04 -12.22
C ALA A 166 -13.80 -18.49 -13.40
#